data_37d2d58e9b88ba5603742094d081ec8b
#
_entry.id   37d2d58e9b88ba5603742094d081ec8b
#
_cell.length_a   1.000
_cell.length_b   1.000
_cell.length_c   1.000
_cell.angle_alpha   90.00
_cell.angle_beta   90.00
_cell.angle_gamma   90.00
#
_symmetry.space_group_name_H-M   'P 1'
#
loop_
_entity.id
_entity.type
_entity.pdbx_description
1 polymer ?
#
loop_
_entity_poly.entity_id
_entity_poly.type
_entity_poly.pdbx_seq_one_letter_code
_entity_poly.pdbx_strand_id
1 'polypeptide(L)'
;FINNKNTKCPRLWRTLFMITIAVPQFVTLLLVRNFFSDAGIFNTMMNNAGVTDLLKTIGLLGQSMDHIPFLTDQHWAKFMIIMINIWVGVPYQMLSATGILMNIPTDQLESARIDGANKWQIFWKITMPYVLFICGPSLIQSIIANINNFNVIYLLTSSNATANMAFANSNAKETDLLITWLFTLTDDNSNYKM
;
A
#
# COMPACT_ATOMS: atom_id res chain seq x y z
N PHE A 1 -19.53 1.33 1.31
CA PHE A 1 -19.79 2.16 0.10
C PHE A 1 -20.23 1.26 -1.06
N ILE A 2 -19.44 0.28 -1.48
CA ILE A 2 -19.67 -0.56 -2.67
C ILE A 2 -20.93 -1.44 -2.58
N ASN A 3 -21.32 -1.86 -1.37
CA ASN A 3 -22.53 -2.65 -1.11
C ASN A 3 -23.76 -1.81 -0.76
N ASN A 4 -23.65 -0.48 -0.78
CA ASN A 4 -24.78 0.38 -0.45
C ASN A 4 -25.73 0.45 -1.67
N LYS A 5 -27.05 0.25 -1.44
CA LYS A 5 -28.09 0.33 -2.46
C LYS A 5 -28.16 1.70 -3.15
N ASN A 6 -27.67 2.75 -2.49
CA ASN A 6 -27.68 4.12 -3.02
C ASN A 6 -26.44 4.46 -3.87
N THR A 7 -25.48 3.56 -4.03
CA THR A 7 -24.28 3.81 -4.84
C THR A 7 -24.63 3.64 -6.32
N LYS A 8 -24.35 4.68 -7.12
CA LYS A 8 -24.51 4.58 -8.58
C LYS A 8 -23.49 3.60 -9.15
N CYS A 9 -23.95 2.63 -9.95
CA CYS A 9 -23.12 1.63 -10.64
C CYS A 9 -22.16 0.83 -9.71
N PRO A 10 -22.64 0.13 -8.66
CA PRO A 10 -21.77 -0.59 -7.74
C PRO A 10 -20.94 -1.70 -8.42
N ARG A 11 -21.46 -2.28 -9.52
CA ARG A 11 -20.74 -3.29 -10.31
C ARG A 11 -19.49 -2.72 -10.98
N LEU A 12 -19.58 -1.51 -11.52
CA LEU A 12 -18.49 -0.84 -12.20
C LEU A 12 -17.33 -0.54 -11.20
N TRP A 13 -17.66 -0.05 -10.02
CA TRP A 13 -16.66 0.18 -8.96
C TRP A 13 -15.96 -1.11 -8.51
N ARG A 14 -16.73 -2.19 -8.34
CA ARG A 14 -16.13 -3.50 -8.05
C ARG A 14 -15.17 -3.95 -9.15
N THR A 15 -15.58 -3.85 -10.42
CA THR A 15 -14.72 -4.24 -11.54
C THR A 15 -13.45 -3.41 -11.61
N LEU A 16 -13.52 -2.10 -11.41
CA LEU A 16 -12.33 -1.23 -11.39
C LEU A 16 -11.32 -1.63 -10.30
N PHE A 17 -11.79 -1.94 -9.11
CA PHE A 17 -10.91 -2.41 -8.04
C PHE A 17 -10.38 -3.84 -8.29
N MET A 18 -11.18 -4.70 -8.90
CA MET A 18 -10.75 -6.07 -9.21
C MET A 18 -9.71 -6.14 -10.33
N ILE A 19 -9.69 -5.19 -11.26
CA ILE A 19 -8.67 -5.11 -12.31
C ILE A 19 -7.26 -5.04 -11.70
N THR A 20 -7.10 -4.32 -10.60
CA THR A 20 -5.81 -4.21 -9.90
C THR A 20 -5.28 -5.57 -9.39
N ILE A 21 -6.18 -6.49 -9.02
CA ILE A 21 -5.81 -7.85 -8.58
C ILE A 21 -5.45 -8.74 -9.77
N ALA A 22 -6.04 -8.49 -10.94
CA ALA A 22 -5.83 -9.31 -12.14
C ALA A 22 -4.41 -9.15 -12.72
N VAL A 23 -3.75 -8.00 -12.47
CA VAL A 23 -2.37 -7.77 -12.91
C VAL A 23 -1.41 -8.37 -11.87
N PRO A 24 -0.42 -9.20 -12.30
CA PRO A 24 0.58 -9.71 -11.37
C PRO A 24 1.30 -8.59 -10.61
N GLN A 25 1.44 -8.75 -9.29
CA GLN A 25 1.98 -7.70 -8.40
C GLN A 25 3.34 -7.16 -8.88
N PHE A 26 4.24 -8.03 -9.34
CA PHE A 26 5.56 -7.61 -9.79
C PHE A 26 5.51 -6.67 -11.00
N VAL A 27 4.58 -6.91 -11.94
CA VAL A 27 4.37 -6.04 -13.11
C VAL A 27 3.88 -4.68 -12.66
N THR A 28 2.90 -4.67 -11.76
CA THR A 28 2.35 -3.43 -11.19
C THR A 28 3.44 -2.61 -10.49
N LEU A 29 4.28 -3.25 -9.67
CA LEU A 29 5.36 -2.58 -8.95
C LEU A 29 6.42 -2.01 -9.89
N LEU A 30 6.80 -2.72 -10.95
CA LEU A 30 7.75 -2.23 -11.95
C LEU A 30 7.18 -1.05 -12.75
N LEU A 31 5.90 -1.10 -13.11
CA LEU A 31 5.23 0.03 -13.78
C LEU A 31 5.18 1.26 -12.86
N VAL A 32 4.81 1.08 -11.60
CA VAL A 32 4.77 2.15 -10.60
C VAL A 32 6.17 2.74 -10.37
N ARG A 33 7.21 1.90 -10.29
CA ARG A 33 8.59 2.36 -10.19
C ARG A 33 8.99 3.26 -11.37
N ASN A 34 8.70 2.83 -12.60
CA ASN A 34 9.00 3.64 -13.78
C ASN A 34 8.17 4.93 -13.82
N PHE A 35 6.92 4.88 -13.37
CA PHE A 35 6.03 6.02 -13.31
C PHE A 35 6.52 7.10 -12.34
N PHE A 36 7.02 6.70 -11.16
CA PHE A 36 7.53 7.59 -10.11
C PHE A 36 9.06 7.76 -10.12
N SER A 37 9.75 7.27 -11.15
CA SER A 37 11.20 7.50 -11.29
C SER A 37 11.51 9.00 -11.48
N ASP A 38 12.78 9.38 -11.27
CA ASP A 38 13.23 10.77 -11.36
C ASP A 38 12.92 11.38 -12.74
N ALA A 39 13.11 10.62 -13.83
CA ALA A 39 12.72 10.98 -15.19
C ALA A 39 11.34 10.45 -15.59
N GLY A 40 10.52 10.01 -14.64
CA GLY A 40 9.23 9.39 -14.88
C GLY A 40 8.16 10.38 -15.32
N ILE A 41 7.09 9.82 -15.89
CA ILE A 41 5.94 10.59 -16.39
C ILE A 41 5.35 11.46 -15.28
N PHE A 42 5.27 10.95 -14.05
CA PHE A 42 4.69 11.68 -12.92
C PHE A 42 5.49 12.93 -12.56
N ASN A 43 6.83 12.83 -12.50
CA ASN A 43 7.69 13.98 -12.26
C ASN A 43 7.57 15.03 -13.38
N THR A 44 7.53 14.59 -14.65
CA THR A 44 7.30 15.48 -15.79
C THR A 44 5.98 16.22 -15.69
N MET A 45 4.90 15.52 -15.29
CA MET A 45 3.58 16.16 -15.07
C MET A 45 3.61 17.16 -13.91
N MET A 46 4.27 16.84 -12.81
CA MET A 46 4.37 17.73 -11.64
C MET A 46 5.17 18.99 -11.96
N ASN A 47 6.27 18.86 -12.73
CA ASN A 47 7.04 20.00 -13.20
C ASN A 47 6.22 20.91 -14.12
N ASN A 48 5.53 20.33 -15.10
CA ASN A 48 4.69 21.10 -16.02
C ASN A 48 3.51 21.79 -15.32
N ALA A 49 3.02 21.22 -14.21
CA ALA A 49 1.96 21.81 -13.38
C ALA A 49 2.46 22.85 -12.37
N GLY A 50 3.79 23.10 -12.28
CA GLY A 50 4.38 24.02 -11.32
C GLY A 50 4.36 23.53 -9.86
N VAL A 51 4.02 22.27 -9.63
CA VAL A 51 3.94 21.69 -8.28
C VAL A 51 5.33 21.58 -7.65
N THR A 52 6.34 21.31 -8.45
CA THR A 52 7.73 21.23 -7.99
C THR A 52 8.21 22.58 -7.43
N ASP A 53 7.86 23.68 -8.08
CA ASP A 53 8.20 25.03 -7.62
C ASP A 53 7.44 25.41 -6.33
N LEU A 54 6.19 24.98 -6.23
CA LEU A 54 5.39 25.15 -5.02
C LEU A 54 5.99 24.37 -3.84
N LEU A 55 6.45 23.14 -4.05
CA LEU A 55 7.11 22.32 -3.03
C LEU A 55 8.47 22.92 -2.60
N LYS A 56 9.22 23.54 -3.51
CA LYS A 56 10.43 24.31 -3.20
C LYS A 56 10.11 25.50 -2.30
N THR A 57 9.02 26.22 -2.60
CA THR A 57 8.61 27.40 -1.83
C THR A 57 8.18 27.05 -0.41
N ILE A 58 7.54 25.89 -0.22
CA ILE A 58 7.10 25.42 1.10
C ILE A 58 8.26 24.79 1.90
N GLY A 59 9.42 24.54 1.26
CA GLY A 59 10.59 23.94 1.90
C GLY A 59 10.56 22.41 2.03
N LEU A 60 9.62 21.75 1.35
CA LEU A 60 9.53 20.29 1.30
C LEU A 60 10.49 19.68 0.25
N LEU A 61 10.99 20.48 -0.67
CA LEU A 61 11.94 20.08 -1.70
C LEU A 61 13.16 21.02 -1.65
N GLY A 62 14.35 20.45 -1.81
CA GLY A 62 15.59 21.23 -1.90
C GLY A 62 15.57 22.16 -3.13
N GLN A 63 16.08 23.39 -2.98
CA GLN A 63 16.05 24.40 -4.04
C GLN A 63 16.83 23.99 -5.31
N SER A 64 17.79 23.09 -5.17
CA SER A 64 18.61 22.57 -6.28
C SER A 64 18.01 21.36 -7.00
N MET A 65 16.87 20.83 -6.53
CA MET A 65 16.26 19.65 -7.12
C MET A 65 15.23 20.03 -8.18
N ASP A 66 15.39 19.49 -9.40
CA ASP A 66 14.48 19.72 -10.52
C ASP A 66 13.37 18.68 -10.63
N HIS A 67 13.32 17.71 -9.72
CA HIS A 67 12.33 16.65 -9.66
C HIS A 67 12.06 16.26 -8.21
N ILE A 68 10.91 15.60 -7.96
CA ILE A 68 10.57 15.08 -6.65
C ILE A 68 11.20 13.69 -6.53
N PRO A 69 12.09 13.45 -5.54
CA PRO A 69 12.82 12.20 -5.40
C PRO A 69 11.97 11.13 -4.70
N PHE A 70 10.87 10.71 -5.35
CA PHE A 70 9.86 9.80 -4.77
C PHE A 70 10.44 8.47 -4.28
N LEU A 71 11.44 7.93 -5.00
CA LEU A 71 12.01 6.60 -4.72
C LEU A 71 13.51 6.67 -4.36
N THR A 72 14.12 7.85 -4.44
CA THR A 72 15.55 8.05 -4.23
C THR A 72 15.86 8.71 -2.90
N ASP A 73 14.99 9.57 -2.40
CA ASP A 73 15.11 10.16 -1.06
C ASP A 73 14.54 9.22 0.02
N GLN A 74 15.19 9.17 1.17
CA GLN A 74 14.85 8.30 2.29
C GLN A 74 13.41 8.48 2.80
N HIS A 75 12.97 9.71 2.99
CA HIS A 75 11.65 10.00 3.55
C HIS A 75 10.55 9.77 2.52
N TRP A 76 10.77 10.25 1.30
CA TRP A 76 9.84 10.05 0.20
C TRP A 76 9.69 8.57 -0.16
N ALA A 77 10.79 7.81 -0.20
CA ALA A 77 10.76 6.39 -0.50
C ALA A 77 9.96 5.59 0.55
N LYS A 78 10.15 5.86 1.84
CA LYS A 78 9.35 5.22 2.92
C LYS A 78 7.85 5.54 2.78
N PHE A 79 7.51 6.79 2.51
CA PHE A 79 6.13 7.21 2.28
C PHE A 79 5.53 6.50 1.06
N MET A 80 6.25 6.45 -0.06
CA MET A 80 5.80 5.81 -1.28
C MET A 80 5.63 4.30 -1.12
N ILE A 81 6.55 3.62 -0.42
CA ILE A 81 6.42 2.19 -0.11
C ILE A 81 5.12 1.92 0.63
N ILE A 82 4.81 2.70 1.66
CA ILE A 82 3.58 2.55 2.45
C ILE A 82 2.35 2.79 1.59
N MET A 83 2.32 3.88 0.83
CA MET A 83 1.19 4.24 -0.03
C MET A 83 0.92 3.19 -1.10
N ILE A 84 1.97 2.72 -1.78
CA ILE A 84 1.86 1.71 -2.84
C ILE A 84 1.45 0.36 -2.24
N ASN A 85 2.01 -0.01 -1.09
CA ASN A 85 1.64 -1.25 -0.41
C ASN A 85 0.16 -1.26 0.02
N ILE A 86 -0.34 -0.15 0.56
CA ILE A 86 -1.77 0.02 0.87
C ILE A 86 -2.59 -0.09 -0.41
N TRP A 87 -2.21 0.62 -1.46
CA TRP A 87 -2.94 0.62 -2.73
C TRP A 87 -3.04 -0.77 -3.36
N VAL A 88 -1.98 -1.56 -3.32
CA VAL A 88 -1.97 -2.95 -3.82
C VAL A 88 -2.76 -3.89 -2.91
N GLY A 89 -2.73 -3.69 -1.59
CA GLY A 89 -3.39 -4.54 -0.60
C GLY A 89 -4.90 -4.30 -0.45
N VAL A 90 -5.36 -3.06 -0.64
CA VAL A 90 -6.75 -2.66 -0.43
C VAL A 90 -7.76 -3.47 -1.27
N PRO A 91 -7.55 -3.72 -2.57
CA PRO A 91 -8.51 -4.46 -3.38
C PRO A 91 -8.78 -5.88 -2.85
N TYR A 92 -7.75 -6.58 -2.40
CA TYR A 92 -7.89 -7.91 -1.82
C TYR A 92 -8.69 -7.89 -0.51
N GLN A 93 -8.35 -6.97 0.39
CA GLN A 93 -9.07 -6.81 1.66
C GLN A 93 -10.53 -6.38 1.44
N MET A 94 -10.77 -5.53 0.45
CA MET A 94 -12.11 -5.11 0.07
C MET A 94 -12.95 -6.28 -0.44
N LEU A 95 -12.38 -7.16 -1.27
CA LEU A 95 -13.07 -8.33 -1.79
C LEU A 95 -13.42 -9.30 -0.65
N SER A 96 -12.48 -9.58 0.23
CA SER A 96 -12.67 -10.42 1.42
C SER A 96 -13.75 -9.87 2.34
N ALA A 97 -13.67 -8.60 2.72
CA ALA A 97 -14.67 -7.94 3.56
C ALA A 97 -16.05 -7.91 2.91
N THR A 98 -16.13 -7.74 1.58
CA THR A 98 -17.41 -7.78 0.86
C THR A 98 -18.08 -9.15 0.97
N GLY A 99 -17.31 -10.23 0.80
CA GLY A 99 -17.82 -11.59 0.96
C GLY A 99 -18.37 -11.84 2.37
N ILE A 100 -17.68 -11.36 3.40
CA ILE A 100 -18.11 -11.51 4.80
C ILE A 100 -19.38 -10.70 5.07
N LEU A 101 -19.43 -9.45 4.59
CA LEU A 101 -20.60 -8.59 4.77
C LEU A 101 -21.87 -9.16 4.11
N MET A 102 -21.73 -9.91 3.02
CA MET A 102 -22.85 -10.59 2.37
C MET A 102 -23.39 -11.79 3.17
N ASN A 103 -22.57 -12.35 4.05
CA ASN A 103 -22.92 -13.51 4.88
C ASN A 103 -23.45 -13.14 6.27
N ILE A 104 -23.58 -11.85 6.60
CA ILE A 104 -24.21 -11.43 7.86
C ILE A 104 -25.71 -11.80 7.81
N PRO A 105 -26.23 -12.54 8.80
CA PRO A 105 -27.66 -12.90 8.84
C PRO A 105 -28.54 -11.64 8.84
N THR A 106 -29.45 -11.54 7.88
CA THR A 106 -30.36 -10.40 7.75
C THR A 106 -31.25 -10.23 8.98
N ASP A 107 -31.63 -11.35 9.60
CA ASP A 107 -32.51 -11.41 10.79
C ASP A 107 -31.90 -10.61 11.96
N GLN A 108 -30.59 -10.67 12.17
CA GLN A 108 -29.91 -9.89 13.22
C GLN A 108 -29.99 -8.38 12.95
N LEU A 109 -29.87 -7.99 11.67
CA LEU A 109 -29.93 -6.59 11.27
C LEU A 109 -31.38 -6.05 11.35
N GLU A 110 -32.36 -6.90 11.05
CA GLU A 110 -33.79 -6.55 11.13
C GLU A 110 -34.25 -6.46 12.57
N SER A 111 -33.89 -7.43 13.42
CA SER A 111 -34.18 -7.35 14.86
C SER A 111 -33.64 -6.08 15.50
N ALA A 112 -32.39 -5.75 15.22
CA ALA A 112 -31.79 -4.51 15.74
C ALA A 112 -32.50 -3.23 15.26
N ARG A 113 -33.07 -3.24 14.04
CA ARG A 113 -33.89 -2.11 13.55
C ARG A 113 -35.24 -2.03 14.25
N ILE A 114 -35.87 -3.19 14.56
CA ILE A 114 -37.11 -3.24 15.32
C ILE A 114 -36.86 -2.70 16.73
N ASP A 115 -35.72 -3.02 17.35
CA ASP A 115 -35.28 -2.51 18.65
C ASP A 115 -34.89 -1.00 18.61
N GLY A 116 -35.06 -0.33 17.48
CA GLY A 116 -34.81 1.11 17.35
C GLY A 116 -33.33 1.51 17.17
N ALA A 117 -32.44 0.55 16.88
CA ALA A 117 -31.02 0.84 16.65
C ALA A 117 -30.82 1.67 15.38
N ASN A 118 -30.04 2.74 15.47
CA ASN A 118 -29.66 3.52 14.31
C ASN A 118 -28.56 2.82 13.50
N LYS A 119 -28.30 3.30 12.26
CA LYS A 119 -27.32 2.70 11.35
C LYS A 119 -25.90 2.65 11.94
N TRP A 120 -25.52 3.64 12.75
CA TRP A 120 -24.21 3.72 13.39
C TRP A 120 -24.06 2.68 14.52
N GLN A 121 -25.12 2.49 15.30
CA GLN A 121 -25.17 1.46 16.35
C GLN A 121 -25.11 0.05 15.75
N ILE A 122 -25.86 -0.21 14.68
CA ILE A 122 -25.82 -1.49 13.95
C ILE A 122 -24.41 -1.75 13.42
N PHE A 123 -23.77 -0.73 12.84
CA PHE A 123 -22.41 -0.86 12.32
C PHE A 123 -21.41 -1.23 13.42
N TRP A 124 -21.37 -0.49 14.52
CA TRP A 124 -20.36 -0.72 15.57
C TRP A 124 -20.64 -1.89 16.49
N LYS A 125 -21.94 -2.22 16.75
CA LYS A 125 -22.30 -3.27 17.70
C LYS A 125 -22.54 -4.63 17.05
N ILE A 126 -22.87 -4.68 15.76
CA ILE A 126 -23.19 -5.94 15.07
C ILE A 126 -22.21 -6.18 13.92
N THR A 127 -22.15 -5.26 12.96
CA THR A 127 -21.38 -5.49 11.72
C THR A 127 -19.87 -5.54 11.99
N MET A 128 -19.32 -4.58 12.72
CA MET A 128 -17.89 -4.47 12.95
C MET A 128 -17.31 -5.63 13.75
N PRO A 129 -17.90 -6.05 14.89
CA PRO A 129 -17.42 -7.22 15.63
C PRO A 129 -17.47 -8.50 14.81
N TYR A 130 -18.55 -8.70 14.05
CA TYR A 130 -18.69 -9.86 13.17
C TYR A 130 -17.60 -9.91 12.10
N VAL A 131 -17.36 -8.79 11.43
CA VAL A 131 -16.30 -8.69 10.42
C VAL A 131 -14.93 -8.90 11.04
N LEU A 132 -14.62 -8.27 12.17
CA LEU A 132 -13.34 -8.42 12.86
C LEU A 132 -13.09 -9.85 13.32
N PHE A 133 -14.11 -10.54 13.79
CA PHE A 133 -13.98 -11.94 14.21
C PHE A 133 -13.61 -12.85 13.04
N ILE A 134 -14.29 -12.69 11.89
CA ILE A 134 -14.03 -13.53 10.71
C ILE A 134 -12.74 -13.10 9.99
N CYS A 135 -12.48 -11.79 9.88
CA CYS A 135 -11.26 -11.27 9.26
C CYS A 135 -10.02 -11.39 10.14
N GLY A 136 -10.16 -11.64 11.44
CA GLY A 136 -9.07 -11.64 12.41
C GLY A 136 -7.85 -12.42 11.97
N PRO A 137 -7.95 -13.69 11.61
CA PRO A 137 -6.82 -14.48 11.12
C PRO A 137 -6.16 -13.90 9.88
N SER A 138 -6.94 -13.40 8.91
CA SER A 138 -6.41 -12.80 7.68
C SER A 138 -5.73 -11.45 7.93
N LEU A 139 -6.19 -10.67 8.90
CA LEU A 139 -5.55 -9.42 9.31
C LEU A 139 -4.19 -9.68 9.97
N ILE A 140 -4.11 -10.67 10.87
CA ILE A 140 -2.85 -11.08 11.50
C ILE A 140 -1.87 -11.56 10.42
N GLN A 141 -2.32 -12.41 9.50
CA GLN A 141 -1.50 -12.88 8.39
C GLN A 141 -1.02 -11.71 7.51
N SER A 142 -1.86 -10.72 7.25
CA SER A 142 -1.49 -9.52 6.49
C SER A 142 -0.41 -8.70 7.19
N ILE A 143 -0.46 -8.56 8.51
CA ILE A 143 0.58 -7.86 9.29
C ILE A 143 1.91 -8.60 9.15
N ILE A 144 1.92 -9.92 9.35
CA ILE A 144 3.12 -10.75 9.23
C ILE A 144 3.69 -10.68 7.80
N ALA A 145 2.83 -10.75 6.79
CA ALA A 145 3.23 -10.65 5.39
C ALA A 145 3.84 -9.28 5.05
N ASN A 146 3.35 -8.21 5.67
CA ASN A 146 3.91 -6.86 5.46
C ASN A 146 5.28 -6.67 6.13
N ILE A 147 5.52 -7.30 7.28
CA ILE A 147 6.85 -7.30 7.92
C ILE A 147 7.88 -8.03 7.05
N ASN A 148 7.46 -9.05 6.29
CA ASN A 148 8.30 -9.84 5.40
C ASN A 148 8.08 -9.50 3.91
N ASN A 149 7.66 -8.28 3.59
CA ASN A 149 7.33 -7.91 2.22
C ASN A 149 8.58 -7.60 1.38
N PHE A 150 9.19 -8.64 0.85
CA PHE A 150 10.36 -8.54 -0.03
C PHE A 150 10.03 -7.79 -1.33
N ASN A 151 8.92 -8.17 -1.99
CA ASN A 151 8.64 -7.71 -3.36
C ASN A 151 8.46 -6.20 -3.45
N VAL A 152 7.70 -5.59 -2.54
CA VAL A 152 7.41 -4.15 -2.59
C VAL A 152 8.70 -3.35 -2.44
N ILE A 153 9.54 -3.69 -1.46
CA ILE A 153 10.78 -2.96 -1.21
C ILE A 153 11.79 -3.21 -2.32
N TYR A 154 12.05 -4.48 -2.64
CA TYR A 154 13.05 -4.82 -3.65
C TYR A 154 12.74 -4.25 -5.02
N LEU A 155 11.50 -4.40 -5.50
CA LEU A 155 11.11 -3.92 -6.83
C LEU A 155 10.98 -2.40 -6.92
N LEU A 156 10.66 -1.70 -5.85
CA LEU A 156 10.53 -0.25 -5.86
C LEU A 156 11.86 0.47 -5.62
N THR A 157 12.66 0.01 -4.66
CA THR A 157 13.78 0.80 -4.13
C THR A 157 15.15 0.14 -4.24
N SER A 158 15.26 -1.12 -4.67
CA SER A 158 16.54 -1.87 -4.70
C SER A 158 17.67 -1.16 -5.46
N SER A 159 17.34 -0.42 -6.51
CA SER A 159 18.33 0.30 -7.31
C SER A 159 18.56 1.75 -6.87
N ASN A 160 17.66 2.34 -6.09
CA ASN A 160 17.61 3.79 -5.87
C ASN A 160 17.63 4.19 -4.39
N ALA A 161 17.50 3.25 -3.45
CA ALA A 161 17.50 3.59 -2.04
C ALA A 161 18.87 4.03 -1.57
N THR A 162 18.92 5.14 -0.84
CA THR A 162 20.13 5.62 -0.17
C THR A 162 20.57 4.62 0.90
N ALA A 163 21.87 4.39 1.00
CA ALA A 163 22.41 3.56 2.06
C ALA A 163 22.17 4.22 3.43
N ASN A 164 21.85 3.42 4.45
CA ASN A 164 21.76 3.91 5.82
C ASN A 164 23.17 4.24 6.33
N MET A 165 23.46 5.53 6.55
CA MET A 165 24.74 5.98 7.06
C MET A 165 25.07 5.42 8.46
N ALA A 166 24.05 5.13 9.28
CA ALA A 166 24.24 4.57 10.62
C ALA A 166 24.76 3.11 10.60
N PHE A 167 24.57 2.41 9.48
CA PHE A 167 24.98 1.02 9.28
C PHE A 167 25.94 0.87 8.10
N ALA A 168 26.85 1.81 7.91
CA ALA A 168 27.78 1.88 6.76
C ALA A 168 28.55 0.56 6.51
N ASN A 169 28.83 -0.23 7.56
CA ASN A 169 29.53 -1.51 7.45
C ASN A 169 28.62 -2.70 7.13
N SER A 170 27.30 -2.51 7.06
CA SER A 170 26.33 -3.58 6.90
C SER A 170 25.66 -3.64 5.53
N ASN A 171 25.95 -2.70 4.63
CA ASN A 171 25.29 -2.52 3.33
C ASN A 171 23.75 -2.42 3.45
N ALA A 172 23.22 -2.17 4.65
CA ALA A 172 21.79 -2.01 4.87
C ALA A 172 21.31 -0.65 4.32
N LYS A 173 20.19 -0.64 3.64
CA LYS A 173 19.55 0.56 3.12
C LYS A 173 18.45 1.03 4.09
N GLU A 174 18.17 2.33 4.09
CA GLU A 174 17.13 2.94 4.94
C GLU A 174 15.73 2.37 4.75
N THR A 175 15.46 1.80 3.58
CA THR A 175 14.18 1.20 3.24
C THR A 175 14.17 -0.32 3.42
N ASP A 176 15.30 -0.93 3.82
CA ASP A 176 15.36 -2.39 3.93
C ASP A 176 14.53 -2.92 5.10
N LEU A 177 13.87 -4.03 4.84
CA LEU A 177 13.43 -4.98 5.85
C LEU A 177 14.49 -6.06 6.04
N LEU A 178 14.37 -6.82 7.12
CA LEU A 178 15.30 -7.91 7.41
C LEU A 178 15.48 -8.87 6.22
N ILE A 179 14.39 -9.19 5.51
CA ILE A 179 14.41 -10.11 4.37
C ILE A 179 15.14 -9.51 3.15
N THR A 180 14.97 -8.22 2.85
CA THR A 180 15.66 -7.55 1.74
C THR A 180 17.14 -7.38 2.05
N TRP A 181 17.48 -7.06 3.28
CA TRP A 181 18.86 -6.94 3.73
C TRP A 181 19.59 -8.30 3.68
N LEU A 182 18.98 -9.38 4.19
CA LEU A 182 19.53 -10.73 4.08
C LEU A 182 19.74 -11.16 2.62
N PHE A 183 18.80 -10.82 1.73
CA PHE A 183 18.95 -11.07 0.30
C PHE A 183 20.16 -10.33 -0.27
N THR A 184 20.32 -9.04 0.01
CA THR A 184 21.47 -8.24 -0.43
C THR A 184 22.79 -8.78 0.09
N LEU A 185 22.86 -9.20 1.36
CA LEU A 185 24.05 -9.84 1.93
C LEU A 185 24.41 -11.16 1.25
N THR A 186 23.41 -11.90 0.79
CA THR A 186 23.62 -13.20 0.12
C THR A 186 24.08 -12.99 -1.32
N ASP A 187 23.48 -12.01 -2.03
CA ASP A 187 23.74 -11.74 -3.44
C ASP A 187 25.07 -11.01 -3.64
N ASP A 188 25.30 -9.91 -2.93
CA ASP A 188 26.52 -9.08 -3.09
C ASP A 188 27.78 -9.77 -2.60
N ASN A 189 27.70 -10.59 -1.57
CA ASN A 189 28.91 -11.17 -0.98
C ASN A 189 29.37 -12.49 -1.64
N SER A 190 28.53 -13.13 -2.49
CA SER A 190 28.80 -14.47 -3.06
C SER A 190 29.30 -15.48 -2.01
N ASN A 191 29.08 -15.16 -0.73
CA ASN A 191 29.62 -15.89 0.40
C ASN A 191 28.68 -17.02 0.82
N TYR A 192 28.50 -17.99 -0.09
CA TYR A 192 27.98 -19.32 0.25
C TYR A 192 29.01 -20.17 1.01
N LYS A 193 29.94 -19.56 1.73
CA LYS A 193 30.81 -20.29 2.67
C LYS A 193 30.14 -20.29 4.03
N MET A 194 29.25 -21.23 4.25
CA MET A 194 29.07 -21.85 5.55
C MET A 194 30.02 -23.07 5.65
#